data_8bd4407fb7b800fffe7d8890aaa64fd3
#
_entry.id   8bd4407fb7b800fffe7d8890aaa64fd3
#
_cell.length_a   1.000
_cell.length_b   1.000
_cell.length_c   1.000
_cell.angle_alpha   90.00
_cell.angle_beta   90.00
_cell.angle_gamma   90.00
#
_symmetry.space_group_name_H-M   'P 1'
#
loop_
_entity.id
_entity.type
_entity.pdbx_description
1 polymer ?
#
loop_
_entity_poly.entity_id
_entity_poly.type
_entity_poly.pdbx_seq_one_letter_code
_entity_poly.pdbx_strand_id
1 'polypeptide(L)'
;MSDRSHASASRRAFLCGAFPAIIHARPASTTGRPNILWILGDDLGVELGCYGFPLVHTPNMDRLAAEGVRFTQAHTTAPVCSASRSAFNVGLYQTTTDAHHHRSHRRTPYPLTGGARLVTDRLRERGYFTANVLGIAPGVRGTGKTDFNFEAKQPFDGTHWNQRRPGQPFYAQVNFQAPHKGPAFIAARQQKRLVDPAKVPLAPYWPDHPVVRDEVANYLDAVNLLDTQVGVLLEALDREGLLDTTLIFLFGDNGRCLIRGKQWLYQAGTNVPLLVRWPGQLPKGVVREDPVSILDVTASTLAFAGVPLPPVFHGQTLFGGRPRLHVITARDRCDMTVDRIRCVRGRRYSYIRNFMPERPHTQFNDYIQKLDCGTCAQLAKTSPTPIPGGSIGTTSSSDEIGTSITVVTSLAKADRTALPKSS
;
A
#
# COMPACT_ATOMS: atom_id res chain seq x y z
N MET A 1 -55.03 53.14 -13.73
CA MET A 1 -54.28 52.58 -14.85
C MET A 1 -52.90 52.22 -14.26
N SER A 2 -52.79 51.16 -13.76
CA SER A 2 -52.23 49.81 -13.87
C SER A 2 -50.97 49.77 -14.75
N ASP A 3 -49.86 49.57 -14.12
CA ASP A 3 -48.81 48.81 -14.78
C ASP A 3 -48.09 47.88 -13.75
N ARG A 4 -48.05 46.59 -14.08
CA ARG A 4 -47.47 45.50 -13.27
C ARG A 4 -46.09 45.17 -13.82
N SER A 5 -45.07 45.39 -13.07
CA SER A 5 -43.72 44.86 -13.39
C SER A 5 -43.52 43.50 -12.73
N HIS A 6 -43.31 42.46 -13.55
CA HIS A 6 -42.96 41.13 -13.13
C HIS A 6 -41.50 41.05 -12.66
N ALA A 7 -41.29 40.75 -11.41
CA ALA A 7 -39.97 40.38 -10.87
C ALA A 7 -39.70 38.86 -11.06
N SER A 8 -38.72 38.54 -11.91
CA SER A 8 -38.20 37.18 -12.13
C SER A 8 -37.35 36.76 -10.95
N ALA A 9 -37.81 35.81 -10.18
CA ALA A 9 -36.99 35.21 -9.09
C ALA A 9 -36.08 34.12 -9.65
N SER A 10 -34.80 34.43 -9.72
CA SER A 10 -33.73 33.46 -10.04
C SER A 10 -33.55 32.46 -8.89
N ARG A 11 -33.92 31.19 -9.11
CA ARG A 11 -33.66 30.08 -8.18
C ARG A 11 -32.17 29.71 -8.29
N ARG A 12 -31.34 30.17 -7.35
CA ARG A 12 -29.99 29.61 -7.13
C ARG A 12 -30.17 28.25 -6.48
N ALA A 13 -29.88 27.19 -7.23
CA ALA A 13 -29.76 25.84 -6.69
C ALA A 13 -28.48 25.78 -5.84
N PHE A 14 -28.64 25.65 -4.53
CA PHE A 14 -27.55 25.29 -3.64
C PHE A 14 -27.20 23.82 -3.88
N LEU A 15 -26.06 23.58 -4.51
CA LEU A 15 -25.42 22.26 -4.52
C LEU A 15 -24.93 21.96 -3.10
N CYS A 16 -25.71 21.17 -2.37
CA CYS A 16 -25.24 20.52 -1.14
C CYS A 16 -24.14 19.55 -1.52
N GLY A 17 -22.89 19.97 -1.38
CA GLY A 17 -21.74 19.09 -1.41
C GLY A 17 -21.83 18.13 -0.22
N ALA A 18 -22.00 16.84 -0.48
CA ALA A 18 -21.93 15.81 0.56
C ALA A 18 -20.53 15.84 1.17
N PHE A 19 -20.40 16.39 2.37
CA PHE A 19 -19.21 16.25 3.17
C PHE A 19 -19.04 14.76 3.52
N PRO A 20 -17.83 14.18 3.38
CA PRO A 20 -17.59 12.82 3.82
C PRO A 20 -17.89 12.74 5.33
N ALA A 21 -18.78 11.85 5.71
CA ALA A 21 -19.12 11.61 7.11
C ALA A 21 -17.85 11.25 7.88
N ILE A 22 -17.56 11.99 8.95
CA ILE A 22 -16.48 11.65 9.86
C ILE A 22 -16.91 10.39 10.60
N ILE A 23 -16.30 9.25 10.23
CA ILE A 23 -16.56 7.98 10.90
C ILE A 23 -15.86 8.02 12.25
N HIS A 24 -16.64 8.22 13.30
CA HIS A 24 -16.17 8.08 14.68
C HIS A 24 -16.19 6.59 15.03
N ALA A 25 -15.01 5.99 15.22
CA ALA A 25 -14.94 4.69 15.86
C ALA A 25 -15.43 4.87 17.32
N ARG A 26 -16.48 4.17 17.68
CA ARG A 26 -16.97 4.15 19.06
C ARG A 26 -15.89 3.49 19.93
N PRO A 27 -15.44 4.08 21.03
CA PRO A 27 -14.54 3.38 21.93
C PRO A 27 -15.24 2.10 22.41
N ALA A 28 -14.58 0.98 22.23
CA ALA A 28 -15.11 -0.31 22.61
C ALA A 28 -15.38 -0.34 24.12
N SER A 29 -16.59 -0.63 24.50
CA SER A 29 -16.93 -1.03 25.87
C SER A 29 -16.62 -2.52 26.12
N THR A 30 -15.59 -3.06 25.48
CA THR A 30 -15.05 -4.37 25.82
C THR A 30 -13.99 -4.12 26.89
N THR A 31 -14.13 -4.78 28.02
CA THR A 31 -13.20 -4.79 29.16
C THR A 31 -11.80 -5.30 28.84
N GLY A 32 -11.46 -5.51 27.55
CA GLY A 32 -10.19 -6.00 27.05
C GLY A 32 -9.64 -5.23 25.87
N ARG A 33 -8.31 -5.16 25.75
CA ARG A 33 -7.59 -4.60 24.61
C ARG A 33 -7.77 -5.54 23.39
N PRO A 34 -7.97 -5.03 22.15
CA PRO A 34 -8.13 -5.88 20.99
C PRO A 34 -6.84 -6.64 20.67
N ASN A 35 -6.97 -7.84 20.10
CA ASN A 35 -5.90 -8.42 19.33
C ASN A 35 -5.72 -7.60 18.04
N ILE A 36 -4.48 -7.47 17.56
CA ILE A 36 -4.17 -6.67 16.37
C ILE A 36 -3.34 -7.52 15.41
N LEU A 37 -3.80 -7.60 14.17
CA LEU A 37 -3.15 -8.35 13.11
C LEU A 37 -2.85 -7.46 11.91
N TRP A 38 -1.59 -7.45 11.49
CA TRP A 38 -1.19 -6.92 10.19
C TRP A 38 -0.95 -8.05 9.21
N ILE A 39 -1.68 -8.05 8.11
CA ILE A 39 -1.49 -8.94 6.97
C ILE A 39 -0.74 -8.16 5.90
N LEU A 40 0.50 -8.55 5.66
CA LEU A 40 1.41 -7.86 4.76
C LEU A 40 1.61 -8.66 3.47
N GLY A 41 1.21 -8.08 2.33
CA GLY A 41 1.57 -8.57 1.01
C GLY A 41 2.85 -7.87 0.53
N ASP A 42 3.89 -8.64 0.22
CA ASP A 42 5.16 -8.13 -0.31
C ASP A 42 4.98 -7.80 -1.81
N ASP A 43 5.26 -6.57 -2.23
CA ASP A 43 5.03 -6.05 -3.59
C ASP A 43 3.55 -6.08 -4.03
N LEU A 44 2.62 -5.91 -3.11
CA LEU A 44 1.19 -5.97 -3.38
C LEU A 44 0.63 -4.63 -3.84
N GLY A 45 0.20 -4.56 -5.10
CA GLY A 45 -0.57 -3.45 -5.67
C GLY A 45 -2.08 -3.59 -5.44
N VAL A 46 -2.84 -2.67 -6.01
CA VAL A 46 -4.31 -2.61 -5.87
C VAL A 46 -5.06 -3.53 -6.85
N GLU A 47 -4.38 -4.48 -7.47
CA GLU A 47 -4.95 -5.46 -8.39
C GLU A 47 -5.72 -6.55 -7.63
N LEU A 48 -6.82 -6.18 -6.95
CA LEU A 48 -7.73 -7.05 -6.21
C LEU A 48 -9.17 -6.90 -6.72
N GLY A 49 -10.00 -7.92 -6.53
CA GLY A 49 -11.42 -7.89 -6.91
C GLY A 49 -12.16 -6.74 -6.26
N CYS A 50 -12.00 -6.52 -4.96
CA CYS A 50 -12.63 -5.41 -4.24
C CYS A 50 -12.18 -4.00 -4.71
N TYR A 51 -11.06 -3.89 -5.45
CA TYR A 51 -10.65 -2.65 -6.12
C TYR A 51 -11.14 -2.58 -7.58
N GLY A 52 -11.91 -3.58 -8.04
CA GLY A 52 -12.49 -3.62 -9.38
C GLY A 52 -11.56 -4.18 -10.46
N PHE A 53 -10.50 -4.92 -10.10
CA PHE A 53 -9.62 -5.53 -11.08
C PHE A 53 -10.25 -6.84 -11.62
N PRO A 54 -10.42 -6.99 -12.96
CA PRO A 54 -11.32 -8.02 -13.51
C PRO A 54 -10.73 -9.42 -13.61
N LEU A 55 -9.40 -9.59 -13.58
CA LEU A 55 -8.74 -10.86 -13.90
C LEU A 55 -8.18 -11.59 -12.67
N VAL A 56 -8.45 -11.10 -11.48
CA VAL A 56 -8.06 -11.75 -10.24
C VAL A 56 -9.28 -12.32 -9.52
N HIS A 57 -9.07 -13.41 -8.81
CA HIS A 57 -10.06 -14.02 -7.96
C HIS A 57 -9.57 -13.95 -6.51
N THR A 58 -10.05 -12.95 -5.76
CA THR A 58 -9.56 -12.63 -4.41
C THR A 58 -10.69 -12.62 -3.37
N PRO A 59 -11.49 -13.70 -3.26
CA PRO A 59 -12.69 -13.73 -2.42
C PRO A 59 -12.41 -13.50 -0.93
N ASN A 60 -11.25 -13.91 -0.42
CA ASN A 60 -10.89 -13.75 0.98
C ASN A 60 -10.54 -12.29 1.33
N MET A 61 -9.77 -11.61 0.46
CA MET A 61 -9.49 -10.20 0.61
C MET A 61 -10.73 -9.34 0.31
N ASP A 62 -11.57 -9.76 -0.65
CA ASP A 62 -12.85 -9.09 -0.95
C ASP A 62 -13.83 -9.20 0.23
N ARG A 63 -13.83 -10.33 0.94
CA ARG A 63 -14.58 -10.51 2.19
C ARG A 63 -14.12 -9.52 3.27
N LEU A 64 -12.79 -9.33 3.47
CA LEU A 64 -12.28 -8.33 4.41
C LEU A 64 -12.76 -6.93 4.07
N ALA A 65 -12.80 -6.57 2.78
CA ALA A 65 -13.32 -5.29 2.31
C ALA A 65 -14.83 -5.14 2.55
N ALA A 66 -15.61 -6.20 2.30
CA ALA A 66 -17.05 -6.22 2.52
C ALA A 66 -17.44 -6.15 4.00
N GLU A 67 -16.64 -6.76 4.87
CA GLU A 67 -16.85 -6.77 6.32
C GLU A 67 -16.20 -5.59 7.05
N GLY A 68 -15.52 -4.67 6.34
CA GLY A 68 -14.75 -3.58 6.93
C GLY A 68 -14.72 -2.31 6.10
N VAL A 69 -13.60 -1.60 6.17
CA VAL A 69 -13.35 -0.34 5.47
C VAL A 69 -12.22 -0.53 4.46
N ARG A 70 -12.47 -0.13 3.21
CA ARG A 70 -11.50 -0.15 2.12
C ARG A 70 -11.06 1.28 1.78
N PHE A 71 -9.74 1.51 1.73
CA PHE A 71 -9.15 2.79 1.34
C PHE A 71 -8.62 2.72 -0.09
N THR A 72 -9.07 3.61 -0.97
CA THR A 72 -8.67 3.59 -2.39
C THR A 72 -7.40 4.36 -2.69
N GLN A 73 -6.98 5.24 -1.76
CA GLN A 73 -5.83 6.14 -1.91
C GLN A 73 -4.81 5.95 -0.78
N ALA A 74 -4.52 4.69 -0.43
CA ALA A 74 -3.47 4.39 0.54
C ALA A 74 -2.11 4.30 -0.14
N HIS A 75 -1.12 5.04 0.37
CA HIS A 75 0.20 5.15 -0.23
C HIS A 75 1.31 4.82 0.76
N THR A 76 2.30 4.06 0.31
CA THR A 76 3.54 3.84 1.05
C THR A 76 4.40 5.09 1.05
N THR A 77 5.32 5.20 1.99
CA THR A 77 6.26 6.34 2.07
C THR A 77 7.46 6.20 1.13
N ALA A 78 7.74 4.97 0.70
CA ALA A 78 8.79 4.64 -0.25
C ALA A 78 8.33 3.49 -1.17
N PRO A 79 8.71 3.48 -2.46
CA PRO A 79 8.29 2.45 -3.41
C PRO A 79 9.19 1.21 -3.35
N VAL A 80 9.72 0.87 -2.16
CA VAL A 80 10.64 -0.26 -1.98
C VAL A 80 10.58 -0.81 -0.56
N CYS A 81 10.68 -2.13 -0.43
CA CYS A 81 10.40 -2.89 0.80
C CYS A 81 11.08 -2.32 2.06
N SER A 82 12.42 -2.30 2.12
CA SER A 82 13.12 -2.02 3.37
C SER A 82 12.91 -0.58 3.86
N ALA A 83 12.86 0.40 2.96
CA ALA A 83 12.60 1.78 3.34
C ALA A 83 11.15 1.97 3.83
N SER A 84 10.18 1.37 3.13
CA SER A 84 8.77 1.40 3.54
C SER A 84 8.56 0.66 4.87
N ARG A 85 9.11 -0.57 5.00
CA ARG A 85 9.01 -1.38 6.23
C ARG A 85 9.66 -0.70 7.43
N SER A 86 10.80 -0.04 7.24
CA SER A 86 11.43 0.78 8.28
C SER A 86 10.53 1.92 8.73
N ALA A 87 9.89 2.61 7.78
CA ALA A 87 9.02 3.73 8.08
C ALA A 87 7.76 3.31 8.86
N PHE A 88 6.98 2.36 8.35
CA PHE A 88 5.71 2.03 9.00
C PHE A 88 5.89 1.26 10.31
N ASN A 89 6.98 0.51 10.53
CA ASN A 89 7.22 -0.12 11.83
C ASN A 89 7.64 0.87 12.93
N VAL A 90 8.01 2.10 12.57
CA VAL A 90 8.37 3.17 13.50
C VAL A 90 7.30 4.26 13.57
N GLY A 91 6.51 4.44 12.50
CA GLY A 91 5.52 5.51 12.34
C GLY A 91 6.12 6.85 11.94
N LEU A 92 7.37 6.85 11.44
CA LEU A 92 8.10 8.01 10.95
C LEU A 92 8.52 7.80 9.50
N TYR A 93 8.66 8.87 8.72
CA TYR A 93 9.23 8.78 7.39
C TYR A 93 10.64 8.19 7.45
N GLN A 94 10.97 7.32 6.50
CA GLN A 94 12.30 6.70 6.38
C GLN A 94 13.43 7.72 6.24
N THR A 95 13.15 8.91 5.73
CA THR A 95 14.12 10.02 5.62
C THR A 95 14.43 10.67 6.96
N THR A 96 13.53 10.57 7.95
CA THR A 96 13.75 11.10 9.30
C THR A 96 14.63 10.18 10.14
N THR A 97 14.64 8.88 9.82
CA THR A 97 15.39 7.87 10.55
C THR A 97 16.61 7.36 9.77
N ASP A 98 17.04 8.06 8.73
CA ASP A 98 18.11 7.65 7.81
C ASP A 98 17.95 6.25 7.20
N ALA A 99 16.73 5.71 7.23
CA ALA A 99 16.37 4.40 6.69
C ALA A 99 15.93 4.45 5.21
N HIS A 100 16.26 5.52 4.48
CA HIS A 100 15.72 5.82 3.14
C HIS A 100 16.43 5.12 1.98
N HIS A 101 17.62 4.60 2.19
CA HIS A 101 18.32 3.82 1.18
C HIS A 101 17.98 2.34 1.29
N HIS A 102 17.50 1.74 0.21
CA HIS A 102 17.13 0.33 0.17
C HIS A 102 18.29 -0.55 0.68
N ARG A 103 18.01 -1.35 1.71
CA ARG A 103 18.99 -2.26 2.34
C ARG A 103 20.25 -1.58 2.84
N SER A 104 20.16 -0.34 3.33
CA SER A 104 21.24 0.32 4.04
C SER A 104 21.46 -0.28 5.44
N HIS A 105 22.61 0.04 6.03
CA HIS A 105 22.95 -0.30 7.42
C HIS A 105 22.94 -1.80 7.77
N ARG A 106 23.00 -2.69 6.80
CA ARG A 106 22.98 -4.14 7.05
C ARG A 106 24.31 -4.70 7.54
N ARG A 107 25.41 -4.01 7.22
CA ARG A 107 26.77 -4.43 7.58
C ARG A 107 27.36 -3.64 8.75
N THR A 108 26.72 -2.56 9.14
CA THR A 108 27.17 -1.66 10.21
C THR A 108 25.99 -1.46 11.15
N PRO A 109 26.19 -1.63 12.47
CA PRO A 109 25.17 -1.33 13.45
C PRO A 109 24.68 0.11 13.30
N TYR A 110 23.38 0.27 13.17
CA TYR A 110 22.72 1.58 13.06
C TYR A 110 21.46 1.58 13.91
N PRO A 111 21.56 1.99 15.18
CA PRO A 111 20.42 2.04 16.07
C PRO A 111 19.47 3.17 15.66
N LEU A 112 18.20 3.00 15.99
CA LEU A 112 17.22 4.08 15.87
C LEU A 112 17.61 5.25 16.79
N THR A 113 17.54 6.47 16.24
CA THR A 113 17.95 7.72 16.94
C THR A 113 16.74 8.64 17.10
N GLY A 114 16.93 9.78 17.81
CA GLY A 114 15.90 10.83 17.91
C GLY A 114 14.62 10.41 18.61
N GLY A 115 14.65 9.42 19.52
CA GLY A 115 13.46 8.91 20.19
C GLY A 115 12.57 8.02 19.32
N ALA A 116 13.02 7.68 18.11
CA ALA A 116 12.35 6.71 17.24
C ALA A 116 12.38 5.32 17.89
N ARG A 117 11.23 4.64 17.90
CA ARG A 117 11.07 3.31 18.50
C ARG A 117 10.13 2.47 17.65
N LEU A 118 10.33 1.17 17.66
CA LEU A 118 9.42 0.24 17.02
C LEU A 118 8.00 0.31 17.60
N VAL A 119 7.01 0.08 16.75
CA VAL A 119 5.60 -0.10 17.18
C VAL A 119 5.49 -1.23 18.21
N THR A 120 6.28 -2.29 18.05
CA THR A 120 6.33 -3.44 18.97
C THR A 120 6.83 -3.08 20.36
N ASP A 121 7.82 -2.18 20.49
CA ASP A 121 8.30 -1.71 21.80
C ASP A 121 7.20 -1.01 22.57
N ARG A 122 6.46 -0.14 21.89
CA ARG A 122 5.35 0.62 22.48
C ARG A 122 4.18 -0.29 22.86
N LEU A 123 3.92 -1.33 22.06
CA LEU A 123 2.88 -2.31 22.34
C LEU A 123 3.25 -3.23 23.52
N ARG A 124 4.53 -3.63 23.64
CA ARG A 124 5.02 -4.41 24.81
C ARG A 124 4.81 -3.66 26.11
N GLU A 125 5.06 -2.34 26.14
CA GLU A 125 4.80 -1.50 27.31
C GLU A 125 3.32 -1.49 27.71
N ARG A 126 2.42 -1.82 26.79
CA ARG A 126 1.00 -2.02 27.04
C ARG A 126 0.61 -3.47 27.31
N GLY A 127 1.59 -4.37 27.46
CA GLY A 127 1.38 -5.78 27.79
C GLY A 127 0.99 -6.66 26.60
N TYR A 128 1.13 -6.19 25.35
CA TYR A 128 0.95 -7.02 24.20
C TYR A 128 2.09 -8.02 24.05
N PHE A 129 1.77 -9.22 23.62
CA PHE A 129 2.74 -10.14 23.02
C PHE A 129 2.91 -9.77 21.55
N THR A 130 4.13 -9.68 21.06
CA THR A 130 4.42 -9.28 19.68
C THR A 130 4.98 -10.45 18.88
N ALA A 131 4.42 -10.75 17.71
CA ALA A 131 4.83 -11.86 16.86
C ALA A 131 5.12 -11.41 15.43
N ASN A 132 6.15 -12.02 14.81
CA ASN A 132 6.44 -11.88 13.39
C ASN A 132 6.34 -13.24 12.70
N VAL A 133 5.29 -13.44 11.92
CA VAL A 133 4.87 -14.74 11.37
C VAL A 133 5.28 -14.83 9.90
N LEU A 134 6.00 -15.90 9.54
CA LEU A 134 6.46 -16.11 8.16
C LEU A 134 5.30 -16.49 7.22
N GLY A 135 4.31 -17.21 7.72
CA GLY A 135 3.16 -17.71 6.98
C GLY A 135 2.45 -18.76 7.84
N ILE A 136 1.29 -19.21 7.40
CA ILE A 136 0.40 -20.08 8.21
C ILE A 136 0.23 -21.47 7.60
N ALA A 137 0.87 -21.77 6.49
CA ALA A 137 0.80 -23.11 5.92
C ALA A 137 1.30 -24.17 6.92
N PRO A 138 0.65 -25.35 7.01
CA PRO A 138 1.11 -26.42 7.86
C PRO A 138 2.60 -26.74 7.63
N GLY A 139 3.38 -26.82 8.72
CA GLY A 139 4.83 -27.07 8.65
C GLY A 139 5.71 -25.87 8.40
N VAL A 140 5.18 -24.70 8.03
CA VAL A 140 5.95 -23.45 7.90
C VAL A 140 6.26 -22.92 9.29
N ARG A 141 7.55 -22.80 9.59
CA ARG A 141 8.06 -22.25 10.85
C ARG A 141 9.12 -21.20 10.54
N GLY A 142 9.25 -20.22 11.41
CA GLY A 142 10.27 -19.18 11.29
C GLY A 142 9.71 -17.78 11.51
N THR A 143 10.61 -16.80 11.37
CA THR A 143 10.25 -15.40 11.50
C THR A 143 9.89 -14.82 10.15
N GLY A 144 8.85 -14.00 10.10
CA GLY A 144 8.48 -13.24 8.92
C GLY A 144 9.54 -12.20 8.53
N LYS A 145 9.41 -11.66 7.33
CA LYS A 145 10.32 -10.65 6.80
C LYS A 145 10.23 -9.36 7.61
N THR A 146 11.33 -8.89 8.18
CA THR A 146 11.47 -7.57 8.81
C THR A 146 11.97 -6.53 7.80
N ASP A 147 13.09 -6.81 7.17
CA ASP A 147 13.75 -5.99 6.14
C ASP A 147 14.03 -4.54 6.62
N PHE A 148 14.40 -4.37 7.89
CA PHE A 148 14.70 -3.05 8.45
C PHE A 148 16.04 -2.49 7.97
N ASN A 149 16.13 -1.17 7.81
CA ASN A 149 17.34 -0.43 7.55
C ASN A 149 17.98 0.15 8.82
N PHE A 150 17.72 -0.47 9.96
CA PHE A 150 18.29 -0.14 11.26
C PHE A 150 18.44 -1.41 12.10
N GLU A 151 19.27 -1.33 13.12
CA GLU A 151 19.46 -2.42 14.07
C GLU A 151 18.26 -2.52 15.01
N ALA A 152 17.71 -3.73 15.13
CA ALA A 152 16.69 -4.07 16.11
C ALA A 152 17.04 -5.43 16.72
N LYS A 153 17.54 -5.42 17.98
CA LYS A 153 18.02 -6.65 18.65
C LYS A 153 16.93 -7.67 18.87
N GLN A 154 15.76 -7.23 19.30
CA GLN A 154 14.59 -8.07 19.52
C GLN A 154 13.32 -7.35 19.05
N PRO A 155 13.10 -7.29 17.73
CA PRO A 155 11.94 -6.57 17.18
C PRO A 155 10.60 -7.19 17.56
N PHE A 156 10.55 -8.51 17.86
CA PHE A 156 9.36 -9.25 18.26
C PHE A 156 9.68 -10.24 19.37
N ASP A 157 8.65 -10.63 20.16
CA ASP A 157 8.78 -11.59 21.25
C ASP A 157 8.78 -13.05 20.73
N GLY A 158 8.10 -13.28 19.59
CA GLY A 158 7.99 -14.62 19.02
C GLY A 158 7.66 -14.62 17.53
N THR A 159 7.40 -15.84 17.04
CA THR A 159 7.12 -16.13 15.61
C THR A 159 5.66 -16.52 15.35
N HIS A 160 4.84 -16.64 16.40
CA HIS A 160 3.42 -16.95 16.29
C HIS A 160 2.67 -16.39 17.51
N TRP A 161 1.43 -15.91 17.33
CA TRP A 161 0.61 -15.35 18.42
C TRP A 161 0.23 -16.37 19.49
N ASN A 162 0.26 -17.67 19.20
CA ASN A 162 -0.03 -18.73 20.18
C ASN A 162 1.07 -18.93 21.24
N GLN A 163 2.21 -18.26 21.09
CA GLN A 163 3.28 -18.25 22.10
C GLN A 163 2.99 -17.27 23.25
N ARG A 164 1.90 -16.50 23.17
CA ARG A 164 1.46 -15.59 24.24
C ARG A 164 0.93 -16.34 25.46
N ARG A 165 0.92 -15.65 26.59
CA ARG A 165 0.25 -16.18 27.80
C ARG A 165 -1.28 -16.19 27.60
N PRO A 166 -2.02 -17.09 28.28
CA PRO A 166 -3.48 -17.07 28.27
C PRO A 166 -4.03 -15.68 28.65
N GLY A 167 -5.01 -15.17 27.90
CA GLY A 167 -5.63 -13.86 28.11
C GLY A 167 -4.77 -12.66 27.73
N GLN A 168 -3.52 -12.84 27.32
CA GLN A 168 -2.66 -11.75 26.87
C GLN A 168 -3.06 -11.31 25.45
N PRO A 169 -3.31 -9.99 25.20
CA PRO A 169 -3.53 -9.52 23.84
C PRO A 169 -2.26 -9.66 23.00
N PHE A 170 -2.42 -9.91 21.71
CA PHE A 170 -1.30 -10.00 20.78
C PHE A 170 -1.35 -8.89 19.72
N TYR A 171 -0.17 -8.57 19.23
CA TYR A 171 0.07 -7.91 17.96
C TYR A 171 0.89 -8.85 17.08
N ALA A 172 0.42 -9.14 15.88
CA ALA A 172 1.13 -10.01 14.96
C ALA A 172 1.26 -9.36 13.57
N GLN A 173 2.44 -9.52 12.95
CA GLN A 173 2.65 -9.30 11.52
C GLN A 173 2.74 -10.65 10.83
N VAL A 174 1.83 -10.92 9.88
CA VAL A 174 1.90 -12.08 8.99
C VAL A 174 2.40 -11.59 7.64
N ASN A 175 3.54 -12.13 7.20
CA ASN A 175 4.23 -11.67 6.01
C ASN A 175 4.11 -12.69 4.89
N PHE A 176 3.37 -12.36 3.85
CA PHE A 176 3.22 -13.17 2.65
C PHE A 176 4.11 -12.64 1.52
N GLN A 177 4.80 -13.56 0.85
CA GLN A 177 5.76 -13.25 -0.21
C GLN A 177 5.22 -13.56 -1.62
N ALA A 178 3.97 -14.00 -1.76
CA ALA A 178 3.46 -14.50 -3.02
C ALA A 178 3.54 -13.50 -4.20
N PRO A 179 3.26 -12.19 -4.07
CA PRO A 179 3.43 -11.24 -5.16
C PRO A 179 4.87 -10.77 -5.36
N HIS A 180 5.78 -11.00 -4.40
CA HIS A 180 7.19 -10.57 -4.53
C HIS A 180 7.94 -11.43 -5.54
N LYS A 181 8.68 -10.79 -6.45
CA LYS A 181 9.55 -11.49 -7.41
C LYS A 181 10.68 -12.23 -6.71
N GLY A 182 10.46 -13.51 -6.49
CA GLY A 182 11.36 -14.42 -5.81
C GLY A 182 10.81 -15.85 -5.86
N PRO A 183 11.19 -16.73 -4.95
CA PRO A 183 10.75 -18.13 -4.95
C PRO A 183 9.22 -18.31 -4.99
N ALA A 184 8.46 -17.50 -4.26
CA ALA A 184 7.00 -17.57 -4.24
C ALA A 184 6.37 -17.16 -5.57
N PHE A 185 6.94 -16.16 -6.26
CA PHE A 185 6.52 -15.76 -7.60
C PHE A 185 6.81 -16.85 -8.65
N ILE A 186 7.97 -17.51 -8.54
CA ILE A 186 8.31 -18.66 -9.39
C ILE A 186 7.36 -19.83 -9.11
N ALA A 187 7.06 -20.10 -7.84
CA ALA A 187 6.12 -21.16 -7.45
C ALA A 187 4.70 -20.89 -7.99
N ALA A 188 4.24 -19.64 -7.97
CA ALA A 188 2.95 -19.28 -8.58
C ALA A 188 2.94 -19.56 -10.09
N ARG A 189 4.06 -19.30 -10.79
CA ARG A 189 4.22 -19.59 -12.22
C ARG A 189 4.20 -21.11 -12.54
N GLN A 190 4.64 -21.93 -11.61
CA GLN A 190 4.66 -23.38 -11.75
C GLN A 190 3.31 -24.04 -11.45
N GLN A 191 2.38 -23.33 -10.85
CA GLN A 191 1.02 -23.81 -10.62
C GLN A 191 0.19 -23.71 -11.91
N LYS A 192 -1.02 -24.31 -11.88
CA LYS A 192 -1.96 -24.12 -12.98
C LYS A 192 -2.26 -22.63 -13.15
N ARG A 193 -1.91 -22.10 -14.33
CA ARG A 193 -2.19 -20.71 -14.68
C ARG A 193 -3.70 -20.47 -14.67
N LEU A 194 -4.12 -19.43 -13.94
CA LEU A 194 -5.52 -18.98 -13.85
C LEU A 194 -5.77 -17.78 -14.77
N VAL A 195 -4.75 -16.93 -14.95
CA VAL A 195 -4.85 -15.70 -15.75
C VAL A 195 -4.32 -15.93 -17.16
N ASP A 196 -5.18 -15.73 -18.15
CA ASP A 196 -4.81 -15.81 -19.58
C ASP A 196 -3.97 -14.59 -19.98
N PRO A 197 -2.69 -14.75 -20.39
CA PRO A 197 -1.84 -13.64 -20.80
C PRO A 197 -2.43 -12.80 -21.94
N ALA A 198 -3.21 -13.41 -22.85
CA ALA A 198 -3.82 -12.70 -23.96
C ALA A 198 -4.87 -11.66 -23.50
N LYS A 199 -5.44 -11.85 -22.32
CA LYS A 199 -6.53 -11.02 -21.78
C LYS A 199 -6.05 -9.95 -20.80
N VAL A 200 -4.77 -9.97 -20.38
CA VAL A 200 -4.29 -9.00 -19.38
C VAL A 200 -4.38 -7.57 -19.91
N PRO A 201 -4.90 -6.62 -19.11
CA PRO A 201 -4.89 -5.22 -19.47
C PRO A 201 -3.47 -4.68 -19.36
N LEU A 202 -2.91 -4.20 -20.47
CA LEU A 202 -1.60 -3.57 -20.49
C LEU A 202 -1.73 -2.08 -20.13
N ALA A 203 -0.85 -1.61 -19.27
CA ALA A 203 -0.72 -0.18 -19.05
C ALA A 203 -0.28 0.50 -20.34
N PRO A 204 -0.74 1.74 -20.66
CA PRO A 204 -0.45 2.42 -21.93
C PRO A 204 1.05 2.60 -22.24
N TYR A 205 1.90 2.51 -21.22
CA TYR A 205 3.35 2.62 -21.33
C TYR A 205 4.06 1.26 -21.43
N TRP A 206 3.33 0.15 -21.50
CA TRP A 206 3.89 -1.18 -21.73
C TRP A 206 3.73 -1.58 -23.19
N PRO A 207 4.77 -2.13 -23.82
CA PRO A 207 4.63 -2.69 -25.14
C PRO A 207 3.72 -3.92 -25.11
N ASP A 208 2.90 -4.06 -26.15
CA ASP A 208 2.13 -5.29 -26.34
C ASP A 208 3.05 -6.38 -26.89
N HIS A 209 3.60 -7.16 -25.98
CA HIS A 209 4.55 -8.22 -26.29
C HIS A 209 4.27 -9.45 -25.41
N PRO A 210 4.41 -10.69 -25.94
CA PRO A 210 4.12 -11.92 -25.19
C PRO A 210 4.83 -11.99 -23.83
N VAL A 211 6.10 -11.59 -23.74
CA VAL A 211 6.87 -11.56 -22.49
C VAL A 211 6.25 -10.61 -21.46
N VAL A 212 5.78 -9.44 -21.88
CA VAL A 212 5.13 -8.47 -20.98
C VAL A 212 3.79 -9.00 -20.49
N ARG A 213 3.00 -9.58 -21.39
CA ARG A 213 1.70 -10.18 -21.05
C ARG A 213 1.87 -11.36 -20.09
N ASP A 214 2.84 -12.23 -20.35
CA ASP A 214 3.16 -13.37 -19.47
C ASP A 214 3.58 -12.92 -18.08
N GLU A 215 4.40 -11.90 -18.00
CA GLU A 215 4.89 -11.34 -16.74
C GLU A 215 3.75 -10.71 -15.90
N VAL A 216 2.84 -9.98 -16.55
CA VAL A 216 1.65 -9.42 -15.89
C VAL A 216 0.72 -10.53 -15.43
N ALA A 217 0.45 -11.53 -16.26
CA ALA A 217 -0.38 -12.67 -15.90
C ALA A 217 0.21 -13.44 -14.70
N ASN A 218 1.52 -13.63 -14.66
CA ASN A 218 2.19 -14.30 -13.54
C ASN A 218 2.08 -13.50 -12.23
N TYR A 219 2.17 -12.16 -12.30
CA TYR A 219 1.92 -11.31 -11.14
C TYR A 219 0.50 -11.47 -10.61
N LEU A 220 -0.50 -11.51 -11.48
CA LEU A 220 -1.90 -11.70 -11.11
C LEU A 220 -2.17 -13.10 -10.53
N ASP A 221 -1.53 -14.14 -11.08
CA ASP A 221 -1.57 -15.50 -10.50
C ASP A 221 -0.95 -15.52 -9.09
N ALA A 222 0.13 -14.77 -8.86
CA ALA A 222 0.72 -14.64 -7.53
C ALA A 222 -0.20 -13.87 -6.55
N VAL A 223 -1.00 -12.92 -7.02
CA VAL A 223 -2.05 -12.27 -6.21
C VAL A 223 -3.16 -13.25 -5.84
N ASN A 224 -3.61 -14.11 -6.77
CA ASN A 224 -4.57 -15.17 -6.49
C ASN A 224 -4.03 -16.17 -5.43
N LEU A 225 -2.74 -16.52 -5.52
CA LEU A 225 -2.08 -17.36 -4.51
C LEU A 225 -2.06 -16.68 -3.15
N LEU A 226 -1.75 -15.38 -3.08
CA LEU A 226 -1.82 -14.61 -1.84
C LEU A 226 -3.22 -14.67 -1.22
N ASP A 227 -4.27 -14.51 -2.02
CA ASP A 227 -5.65 -14.59 -1.51
C ASP A 227 -5.95 -15.95 -0.87
N THR A 228 -5.51 -17.04 -1.50
CA THR A 228 -5.63 -18.39 -0.92
C THR A 228 -4.91 -18.48 0.43
N GLN A 229 -3.71 -17.91 0.54
CA GLN A 229 -2.95 -17.90 1.79
C GLN A 229 -3.64 -17.04 2.87
N VAL A 230 -4.25 -15.92 2.49
CA VAL A 230 -5.08 -15.09 3.39
C VAL A 230 -6.30 -15.88 3.86
N GLY A 231 -6.94 -16.67 3.00
CA GLY A 231 -8.04 -17.55 3.36
C GLY A 231 -7.65 -18.52 4.48
N VAL A 232 -6.53 -19.23 4.32
CA VAL A 232 -5.98 -20.15 5.33
C VAL A 232 -5.72 -19.46 6.67
N LEU A 233 -5.22 -18.21 6.64
CA LEU A 233 -5.01 -17.39 7.84
C LEU A 233 -6.33 -17.06 8.54
N LEU A 234 -7.33 -16.59 7.79
CA LEU A 234 -8.63 -16.23 8.35
C LEU A 234 -9.35 -17.43 8.95
N GLU A 235 -9.29 -18.59 8.29
CA GLU A 235 -9.81 -19.86 8.81
C GLU A 235 -9.09 -20.31 10.09
N ALA A 236 -7.77 -20.09 10.19
CA ALA A 236 -7.02 -20.41 11.42
C ALA A 236 -7.48 -19.54 12.59
N LEU A 237 -7.65 -18.24 12.37
CA LEU A 237 -8.18 -17.31 13.38
C LEU A 237 -9.62 -17.67 13.79
N ASP A 238 -10.45 -18.08 12.85
CA ASP A 238 -11.84 -18.47 13.10
C ASP A 238 -11.90 -19.73 13.97
N ARG A 239 -11.15 -20.76 13.63
CA ARG A 239 -11.03 -22.01 14.42
C ARG A 239 -10.52 -21.77 15.84
N GLU A 240 -9.70 -20.74 16.05
CA GLU A 240 -9.20 -20.35 17.37
C GLU A 240 -10.16 -19.40 18.12
N GLY A 241 -11.31 -19.02 17.53
CA GLY A 241 -12.26 -18.06 18.09
C GLY A 241 -11.70 -16.63 18.18
N LEU A 242 -10.69 -16.31 17.37
CA LEU A 242 -9.99 -15.01 17.40
C LEU A 242 -10.45 -14.05 16.29
N LEU A 243 -11.11 -14.54 15.24
CA LEU A 243 -11.40 -13.76 14.05
C LEU A 243 -12.24 -12.51 14.35
N ASP A 244 -13.25 -12.62 15.21
CA ASP A 244 -14.16 -11.52 15.53
C ASP A 244 -13.66 -10.59 16.66
N THR A 245 -12.65 -11.04 17.39
CA THR A 245 -12.00 -10.22 18.45
C THR A 245 -10.71 -9.57 18.01
N THR A 246 -10.33 -9.74 16.74
CA THR A 246 -9.07 -9.22 16.18
C THR A 246 -9.36 -8.05 15.23
N LEU A 247 -8.67 -6.92 15.46
CA LEU A 247 -8.55 -5.83 14.52
C LEU A 247 -7.54 -6.21 13.44
N ILE A 248 -7.99 -6.29 12.21
CA ILE A 248 -7.18 -6.73 11.06
C ILE A 248 -6.91 -5.54 10.14
N PHE A 249 -5.64 -5.32 9.81
CA PHE A 249 -5.17 -4.48 8.72
C PHE A 249 -4.54 -5.35 7.66
N LEU A 250 -5.01 -5.28 6.41
CA LEU A 250 -4.34 -5.88 5.25
C LEU A 250 -3.82 -4.76 4.35
N PHE A 251 -2.52 -4.80 4.04
CA PHE A 251 -1.89 -3.81 3.18
C PHE A 251 -0.61 -4.30 2.49
N GLY A 252 -0.21 -3.61 1.41
CA GLY A 252 1.06 -3.84 0.73
C GLY A 252 2.19 -3.01 1.33
N ASP A 253 3.41 -3.53 1.34
CA ASP A 253 4.60 -2.78 1.78
C ASP A 253 5.10 -1.79 0.72
N ASN A 254 4.93 -2.10 -0.54
CA ASN A 254 5.06 -1.22 -1.70
C ASN A 254 4.19 -1.76 -2.86
N GLY A 255 4.02 -0.97 -3.92
CA GLY A 255 3.22 -1.37 -5.06
C GLY A 255 3.86 -2.50 -5.88
N ARG A 256 3.15 -2.93 -6.92
CA ARG A 256 3.47 -4.13 -7.73
C ARG A 256 4.91 -4.14 -8.27
N CYS A 257 5.49 -5.33 -8.35
CA CYS A 257 6.88 -5.56 -8.82
C CYS A 257 7.06 -5.49 -10.34
N LEU A 258 6.15 -4.85 -11.06
CA LEU A 258 6.20 -4.68 -12.51
C LEU A 258 6.84 -3.34 -12.89
N ILE A 259 7.17 -3.17 -14.18
CA ILE A 259 7.80 -1.95 -14.70
C ILE A 259 6.96 -0.71 -14.35
N ARG A 260 7.61 0.35 -13.89
CA ARG A 260 7.03 1.60 -13.38
C ARG A 260 6.14 1.40 -12.14
N GLY A 261 6.18 0.22 -11.51
CA GLY A 261 5.65 -0.06 -10.18
C GLY A 261 6.72 0.12 -9.10
N LYS A 262 7.13 -0.98 -8.45
CA LYS A 262 8.22 -0.97 -7.44
C LYS A 262 9.43 -0.16 -7.91
N GLN A 263 10.05 0.59 -7.01
CA GLN A 263 11.13 1.56 -7.20
C GLN A 263 10.72 2.91 -7.80
N TRP A 264 9.46 3.10 -8.23
CA TRP A 264 8.99 4.34 -8.85
C TRP A 264 7.96 5.06 -7.99
N LEU A 265 7.97 6.40 -7.98
CA LEU A 265 6.99 7.22 -7.24
C LEU A 265 5.66 7.40 -7.98
N TYR A 266 5.46 6.68 -9.07
CA TYR A 266 4.16 6.62 -9.73
C TYR A 266 3.14 5.86 -8.89
N GLN A 267 1.87 5.99 -9.24
CA GLN A 267 0.78 5.34 -8.53
C GLN A 267 1.01 3.83 -8.37
N ALA A 268 1.42 3.13 -9.44
CA ALA A 268 1.67 1.70 -9.41
C ALA A 268 2.78 1.26 -8.43
N GLY A 269 3.69 2.16 -8.04
CA GLY A 269 4.76 1.86 -7.10
C GLY A 269 4.45 2.22 -5.65
N THR A 270 3.48 3.11 -5.43
CA THR A 270 3.19 3.64 -4.09
C THR A 270 1.76 3.40 -3.61
N ASN A 271 0.77 3.28 -4.51
CA ASN A 271 -0.59 2.96 -4.13
C ASN A 271 -0.71 1.47 -3.81
N VAL A 272 -1.11 1.16 -2.60
CA VAL A 272 -1.26 -0.20 -2.08
C VAL A 272 -2.67 -0.41 -1.57
N PRO A 273 -3.18 -1.66 -1.54
CA PRO A 273 -4.43 -1.92 -0.86
C PRO A 273 -4.31 -1.60 0.63
N LEU A 274 -5.37 -1.11 1.21
CA LEU A 274 -5.54 -1.01 2.66
C LEU A 274 -6.98 -1.37 2.99
N LEU A 275 -7.12 -2.51 3.67
CA LEU A 275 -8.39 -3.03 4.18
C LEU A 275 -8.30 -3.07 5.70
N VAL A 276 -9.33 -2.57 6.38
CA VAL A 276 -9.37 -2.58 7.85
C VAL A 276 -10.68 -3.21 8.31
N ARG A 277 -10.60 -4.32 9.03
CA ARG A 277 -11.76 -5.05 9.56
C ARG A 277 -11.71 -5.12 11.08
N TRP A 278 -12.77 -4.68 11.74
CA TRP A 278 -12.96 -4.88 13.17
C TRP A 278 -14.47 -4.98 13.48
N PRO A 279 -15.01 -6.19 13.61
CA PRO A 279 -16.43 -6.41 13.79
C PRO A 279 -17.01 -5.70 15.02
N GLY A 280 -18.17 -5.08 14.85
CA GLY A 280 -18.85 -4.35 15.92
C GLY A 280 -18.23 -2.99 16.29
N GLN A 281 -17.02 -2.68 15.81
CA GLN A 281 -16.30 -1.44 16.12
C GLN A 281 -16.14 -0.53 14.89
N LEU A 282 -15.98 -1.10 13.71
CA LEU A 282 -15.90 -0.38 12.45
C LEU A 282 -17.09 -0.73 11.55
N PRO A 283 -17.55 0.20 10.72
CA PRO A 283 -18.64 -0.06 9.77
C PRO A 283 -18.19 -1.07 8.69
N LYS A 284 -19.17 -1.79 8.13
CA LYS A 284 -18.94 -2.76 7.06
C LYS A 284 -19.19 -2.14 5.67
N GLY A 285 -18.40 -2.56 4.69
CA GLY A 285 -18.59 -2.20 3.27
C GLY A 285 -18.32 -0.73 2.95
N VAL A 286 -17.64 -0.01 3.81
CA VAL A 286 -17.36 1.42 3.60
C VAL A 286 -16.13 1.61 2.71
N VAL A 287 -16.24 2.51 1.74
CA VAL A 287 -15.15 2.92 0.86
C VAL A 287 -14.71 4.34 1.24
N ARG A 288 -13.41 4.51 1.48
CA ARG A 288 -12.79 5.81 1.73
C ARG A 288 -11.85 6.18 0.60
N GLU A 289 -11.98 7.42 0.12
CA GLU A 289 -11.22 7.94 -1.04
C GLU A 289 -10.24 9.06 -0.65
N ASP A 290 -10.12 9.37 0.62
CA ASP A 290 -9.15 10.35 1.10
C ASP A 290 -7.72 9.77 1.04
N PRO A 291 -6.71 10.60 0.76
CA PRO A 291 -5.31 10.18 0.78
C PRO A 291 -4.92 9.67 2.17
N VAL A 292 -4.26 8.52 2.22
CA VAL A 292 -3.81 7.87 3.46
C VAL A 292 -2.36 7.44 3.30
N SER A 293 -1.54 7.69 4.31
CA SER A 293 -0.19 7.15 4.41
C SER A 293 -0.21 5.80 5.15
N ILE A 294 0.63 4.85 4.74
CA ILE A 294 0.78 3.60 5.50
C ILE A 294 1.30 3.85 6.94
N LEU A 295 1.90 4.99 7.22
CA LEU A 295 2.20 5.40 8.60
C LEU A 295 0.94 5.52 9.47
N ASP A 296 -0.21 5.76 8.86
CA ASP A 296 -1.50 5.91 9.54
C ASP A 296 -2.02 4.57 10.09
N VAL A 297 -1.58 3.45 9.51
CA VAL A 297 -1.81 2.10 10.07
C VAL A 297 -1.14 1.97 11.43
N THR A 298 0.12 2.42 11.55
CA THR A 298 0.87 2.39 12.81
C THR A 298 0.25 3.30 13.87
N ALA A 299 -0.13 4.53 13.47
CA ALA A 299 -0.80 5.45 14.36
C ALA A 299 -2.14 4.88 14.86
N SER A 300 -2.93 4.27 13.98
CA SER A 300 -4.21 3.64 14.33
C SER A 300 -4.01 2.42 15.23
N THR A 301 -3.00 1.59 14.94
CA THR A 301 -2.63 0.44 15.78
C THR A 301 -2.34 0.88 17.21
N LEU A 302 -1.51 1.91 17.38
CA LEU A 302 -1.18 2.44 18.70
C LEU A 302 -2.41 3.05 19.39
N ALA A 303 -3.21 3.83 18.68
CA ALA A 303 -4.42 4.45 19.22
C ALA A 303 -5.42 3.40 19.72
N PHE A 304 -5.68 2.35 18.92
CA PHE A 304 -6.58 1.25 19.32
C PHE A 304 -6.02 0.40 20.46
N ALA A 305 -4.70 0.31 20.58
CA ALA A 305 -4.04 -0.32 21.73
C ALA A 305 -4.04 0.59 23.00
N GLY A 306 -4.55 1.80 22.91
CA GLY A 306 -4.53 2.77 24.02
C GLY A 306 -3.15 3.36 24.28
N VAL A 307 -2.26 3.38 23.28
CA VAL A 307 -0.94 4.00 23.35
C VAL A 307 -1.02 5.43 22.83
N PRO A 308 -0.64 6.45 23.64
CA PRO A 308 -0.57 7.82 23.16
C PRO A 308 0.43 7.97 22.01
N LEU A 309 0.05 8.74 20.97
CA LEU A 309 0.95 9.04 19.86
C LEU A 309 1.98 10.09 20.31
N PRO A 310 3.29 9.84 20.12
CA PRO A 310 4.31 10.85 20.40
C PRO A 310 4.15 12.08 19.50
N PRO A 311 4.51 13.30 19.97
CA PRO A 311 4.41 14.52 19.18
C PRO A 311 5.19 14.48 17.85
N VAL A 312 6.28 13.72 17.80
CA VAL A 312 7.14 13.55 16.61
C VAL A 312 6.58 12.56 15.57
N PHE A 313 5.41 11.94 15.86
CA PHE A 313 4.84 10.91 14.99
C PHE A 313 4.33 11.52 13.68
N HIS A 314 4.63 10.90 12.53
CA HIS A 314 4.15 11.38 11.23
C HIS A 314 2.84 10.72 10.79
N GLY A 315 2.53 9.55 11.34
CA GLY A 315 1.25 8.88 11.14
C GLY A 315 0.12 9.62 11.85
N GLN A 316 -1.08 9.54 11.28
CA GLN A 316 -2.34 10.03 11.86
C GLN A 316 -3.30 8.86 12.00
N THR A 317 -4.25 8.93 12.94
CA THR A 317 -5.27 7.88 13.04
C THR A 317 -6.16 7.86 11.80
N LEU A 318 -6.43 6.67 11.28
CA LEU A 318 -7.33 6.45 10.13
C LEU A 318 -8.79 6.83 10.46
N PHE A 319 -9.15 6.79 11.73
CA PHE A 319 -10.51 7.02 12.21
C PHE A 319 -10.54 8.09 13.28
N GLY A 320 -11.58 8.92 13.26
CA GLY A 320 -11.80 9.96 14.30
C GLY A 320 -10.98 11.24 14.13
N GLY A 321 -10.11 11.34 13.13
CA GLY A 321 -9.28 12.51 12.83
C GLY A 321 -9.74 13.28 11.58
N ARG A 322 -9.07 14.39 11.29
CA ARG A 322 -9.23 15.09 10.01
C ARG A 322 -8.57 14.27 8.88
N PRO A 323 -9.25 14.07 7.74
CA PRO A 323 -8.64 13.43 6.57
C PRO A 323 -7.39 14.18 6.12
N ARG A 324 -6.37 13.45 5.65
CA ARG A 324 -5.21 14.07 5.02
C ARG A 324 -5.61 14.76 3.71
N LEU A 325 -5.01 15.89 3.44
CA LEU A 325 -5.14 16.56 2.15
C LEU A 325 -4.18 15.96 1.11
N HIS A 326 -3.04 15.44 1.58
CA HIS A 326 -2.00 14.85 0.75
C HIS A 326 -1.13 13.85 1.52
N VAL A 327 -0.43 13.03 0.79
CA VAL A 327 0.63 12.13 1.28
C VAL A 327 1.95 12.48 0.61
N ILE A 328 3.05 12.17 1.30
CA ILE A 328 4.41 12.37 0.79
C ILE A 328 5.06 11.00 0.58
N THR A 329 5.71 10.84 -0.56
CA THR A 329 6.49 9.65 -0.86
C THR A 329 7.89 10.04 -1.36
N ALA A 330 8.89 9.24 -1.04
CA ALA A 330 10.27 9.55 -1.33
C ALA A 330 11.02 8.34 -1.88
N ARG A 331 11.88 8.59 -2.86
CA ARG A 331 12.88 7.64 -3.35
C ARG A 331 14.24 8.31 -3.26
N ASP A 332 15.23 7.56 -2.79
CA ASP A 332 16.64 7.97 -2.86
C ASP A 332 17.44 6.88 -3.58
N ARG A 333 17.94 5.84 -2.88
CA ARG A 333 18.63 4.73 -3.54
C ARG A 333 17.75 3.46 -3.48
N CYS A 334 17.54 2.84 -4.63
CA CYS A 334 16.94 1.50 -4.75
C CYS A 334 18.00 0.53 -5.28
N ASP A 335 18.44 -0.42 -4.47
CA ASP A 335 19.61 -1.29 -4.71
C ASP A 335 20.84 -0.45 -5.10
N MET A 336 21.40 -0.63 -6.31
CA MET A 336 22.52 0.16 -6.83
C MET A 336 22.08 1.47 -7.51
N THR A 337 20.79 1.65 -7.76
CA THR A 337 20.25 2.80 -8.49
C THR A 337 20.09 3.99 -7.59
N VAL A 338 21.03 4.94 -7.67
CA VAL A 338 20.99 6.20 -6.93
C VAL A 338 20.12 7.19 -7.68
N ASP A 339 19.17 7.77 -6.95
CA ASP A 339 18.29 8.82 -7.45
C ASP A 339 17.75 9.62 -6.25
N ARG A 340 17.23 10.83 -6.50
CA ARG A 340 16.60 11.61 -5.44
C ARG A 340 15.31 12.22 -5.97
N ILE A 341 14.18 11.61 -5.61
CA ILE A 341 12.86 12.00 -6.09
C ILE A 341 11.92 12.13 -4.89
N ARG A 342 11.06 13.14 -4.93
CA ARG A 342 10.00 13.37 -3.94
C ARG A 342 8.67 13.52 -4.67
N CYS A 343 7.61 13.02 -4.05
CA CYS A 343 6.26 13.16 -4.57
C CYS A 343 5.32 13.64 -3.47
N VAL A 344 4.51 14.63 -3.78
CA VAL A 344 3.33 15.02 -3.00
C VAL A 344 2.11 14.61 -3.80
N ARG A 345 1.21 13.85 -3.19
CA ARG A 345 0.02 13.32 -3.83
C ARG A 345 -1.22 13.71 -3.04
N GLY A 346 -2.08 14.49 -3.65
CA GLY A 346 -3.43 14.76 -3.19
C GLY A 346 -4.45 13.88 -3.87
N ARG A 347 -5.73 14.16 -3.65
CA ARG A 347 -6.85 13.38 -4.20
C ARG A 347 -6.92 13.39 -5.74
N ARG A 348 -6.55 14.50 -6.40
CA ARG A 348 -6.63 14.68 -7.86
C ARG A 348 -5.27 14.75 -8.55
N TYR A 349 -4.29 15.30 -7.87
CA TYR A 349 -3.01 15.68 -8.49
C TYR A 349 -1.85 15.04 -7.74
N SER A 350 -0.80 14.76 -8.48
CA SER A 350 0.49 14.35 -7.95
C SER A 350 1.55 15.28 -8.54
N TYR A 351 2.41 15.80 -7.66
CA TYR A 351 3.58 16.54 -8.04
C TYR A 351 4.82 15.74 -7.72
N ILE A 352 5.62 15.45 -8.75
CA ILE A 352 6.88 14.72 -8.59
C ILE A 352 8.03 15.64 -8.93
N ARG A 353 8.96 15.82 -7.98
CA ARG A 353 10.20 16.56 -8.17
C ARG A 353 11.38 15.60 -8.23
N ASN A 354 12.12 15.65 -9.34
CA ASN A 354 13.41 14.97 -9.47
C ASN A 354 14.54 15.96 -9.14
N PHE A 355 15.43 15.57 -8.22
CA PHE A 355 16.58 16.37 -7.78
C PHE A 355 17.89 15.94 -8.48
N MET A 356 17.83 14.93 -9.37
CA MET A 356 18.94 14.41 -10.15
C MET A 356 18.49 14.22 -11.61
N PRO A 357 18.03 15.29 -12.29
CA PRO A 357 17.43 15.19 -13.62
C PRO A 357 18.41 14.73 -14.70
N GLU A 358 19.71 14.85 -14.45
CA GLU A 358 20.79 14.38 -15.32
C GLU A 358 20.87 12.85 -15.39
N ARG A 359 20.24 12.13 -14.45
CA ARG A 359 20.24 10.67 -14.44
C ARG A 359 19.16 10.13 -15.37
N PRO A 360 19.45 9.07 -16.13
CA PRO A 360 18.44 8.47 -16.99
C PRO A 360 17.29 7.91 -16.15
N HIS A 361 16.06 8.05 -16.66
CA HIS A 361 14.86 7.57 -16.00
C HIS A 361 14.93 6.05 -15.71
N THR A 362 15.49 5.27 -16.64
CA THR A 362 15.71 3.83 -16.48
C THR A 362 17.20 3.58 -16.31
N GLN A 363 17.66 3.51 -15.08
CA GLN A 363 19.04 3.16 -14.76
C GLN A 363 19.20 1.64 -14.72
N PHE A 364 20.44 1.18 -14.87
CA PHE A 364 20.76 -0.23 -14.67
C PHE A 364 20.45 -0.65 -13.23
N ASN A 365 19.81 -1.80 -13.08
CA ASN A 365 19.46 -2.36 -11.77
C ASN A 365 19.48 -3.89 -11.87
N ASP A 366 20.34 -4.54 -11.10
CA ASP A 366 20.52 -6.01 -11.07
C ASP A 366 19.23 -6.76 -10.76
N TYR A 367 18.40 -6.23 -9.86
CA TYR A 367 17.14 -6.85 -9.52
C TYR A 367 16.18 -6.89 -10.71
N ILE A 368 16.12 -5.82 -11.49
CA ILE A 368 15.30 -5.74 -12.70
C ILE A 368 15.90 -6.59 -13.82
N GLN A 369 17.23 -6.64 -13.94
CA GLN A 369 17.92 -7.36 -15.03
C GLN A 369 17.89 -8.89 -14.86
N LYS A 370 17.94 -9.39 -13.63
CA LYS A 370 17.95 -10.84 -13.33
C LYS A 370 16.61 -11.55 -13.55
N LEU A 371 15.56 -10.78 -13.76
CA LEU A 371 14.20 -11.28 -13.94
C LEU A 371 13.77 -10.96 -15.37
N ASP A 372 12.83 -11.71 -15.93
CA ASP A 372 12.24 -11.46 -17.26
C ASP A 372 11.78 -10.01 -17.45
N CYS A 373 11.64 -9.30 -16.35
CA CYS A 373 11.45 -7.85 -16.25
C CYS A 373 12.56 -7.02 -16.94
N GLY A 374 13.79 -7.53 -17.03
CA GLY A 374 14.86 -6.87 -17.79
C GLY A 374 14.54 -6.79 -19.28
N THR A 375 14.02 -7.87 -19.84
CA THR A 375 13.52 -7.91 -21.22
C THR A 375 12.34 -6.95 -21.40
N CYS A 376 11.39 -6.94 -20.47
CA CYS A 376 10.28 -5.98 -20.47
C CYS A 376 10.76 -4.52 -20.40
N ALA A 377 11.80 -4.23 -19.59
CA ALA A 377 12.39 -2.90 -19.48
C ALA A 377 13.11 -2.48 -20.77
N GLN A 378 13.79 -3.41 -21.45
CA GLN A 378 14.41 -3.15 -22.75
C GLN A 378 13.37 -2.91 -23.84
N LEU A 379 12.33 -3.73 -23.90
CA LEU A 379 11.21 -3.55 -24.83
C LEU A 379 10.49 -2.22 -24.64
N ALA A 380 10.30 -1.80 -23.39
CA ALA A 380 9.71 -0.49 -23.09
C ALA A 380 10.57 0.71 -23.52
N LYS A 381 11.90 0.52 -23.67
CA LYS A 381 12.81 1.55 -24.22
C LYS A 381 12.73 1.66 -25.74
N THR A 382 12.47 0.55 -26.40
CA THR A 382 12.46 0.46 -27.88
C THR A 382 11.08 0.68 -28.48
N SER A 383 10.03 0.70 -27.68
CA SER A 383 8.67 0.93 -28.16
C SER A 383 8.46 2.39 -28.53
N PRO A 384 8.12 2.69 -29.80
CA PRO A 384 7.91 4.07 -30.28
C PRO A 384 6.55 4.64 -29.87
N THR A 385 5.79 3.98 -28.99
CA THR A 385 4.43 4.41 -28.66
C THR A 385 4.48 5.70 -27.84
N PRO A 386 4.10 6.85 -28.41
CA PRO A 386 3.86 8.05 -27.62
C PRO A 386 2.78 7.74 -26.59
N ILE A 387 2.90 8.26 -25.39
CA ILE A 387 1.86 8.12 -24.35
C ILE A 387 0.59 8.79 -24.92
N PRO A 388 -0.49 8.02 -25.29
CA PRO A 388 -1.67 8.67 -25.84
C PRO A 388 -2.34 9.50 -24.76
N GLY A 389 -2.47 10.79 -24.99
CA GLY A 389 -3.48 11.64 -24.37
C GLY A 389 -3.38 11.98 -22.89
N GLY A 390 -2.35 11.55 -22.19
CA GLY A 390 -1.97 12.17 -20.94
C GLY A 390 -0.83 13.12 -21.24
N SER A 391 -1.09 14.40 -21.44
CA SER A 391 -0.03 15.37 -21.48
C SER A 391 0.76 15.23 -20.18
N ILE A 392 1.88 14.50 -20.23
CA ILE A 392 3.02 14.82 -19.40
C ILE A 392 3.38 16.20 -19.91
N GLY A 393 2.74 17.21 -19.35
CA GLY A 393 3.17 18.56 -19.52
C GLY A 393 4.55 18.64 -18.88
N THR A 394 5.57 18.25 -19.61
CA THR A 394 6.92 18.72 -19.41
C THR A 394 6.91 20.17 -19.85
N THR A 395 6.29 21.03 -19.06
CA THR A 395 6.70 22.43 -19.07
C THR A 395 8.08 22.42 -18.44
N SER A 396 9.10 22.29 -19.28
CA SER A 396 10.46 22.67 -18.95
C SER A 396 10.47 24.20 -18.82
N SER A 397 10.01 24.72 -17.68
CA SER A 397 10.49 26.00 -17.23
C SER A 397 11.85 25.74 -16.60
N SER A 398 12.90 26.04 -17.31
CA SER A 398 14.23 26.22 -16.74
C SER A 398 14.19 27.48 -15.88
N ASP A 399 13.73 27.33 -14.63
CA ASP A 399 14.12 28.29 -13.60
C ASP A 399 15.58 27.98 -13.22
N GLU A 400 16.31 28.98 -12.78
CA GLU A 400 17.77 29.00 -12.56
C GLU A 400 18.33 27.89 -11.64
N ILE A 401 17.56 26.85 -11.29
CA ILE A 401 17.89 25.77 -10.35
C ILE A 401 17.92 24.37 -11.00
N GLY A 402 17.72 24.25 -12.31
CA GLY A 402 17.87 22.97 -13.04
C GLY A 402 16.92 21.85 -12.59
N THR A 403 15.70 22.16 -12.19
CA THR A 403 14.74 21.19 -11.65
C THR A 403 13.72 20.79 -12.72
N SER A 404 13.63 19.48 -13.04
CA SER A 404 12.53 18.99 -13.86
C SER A 404 11.28 18.74 -13.02
N ILE A 405 10.16 19.31 -13.43
CA ILE A 405 8.86 19.22 -12.78
C ILE A 405 7.95 18.32 -13.62
N THR A 406 7.43 17.24 -13.05
CA THR A 406 6.42 16.40 -13.70
C THR A 406 5.12 16.49 -12.91
N VAL A 407 4.09 17.11 -13.49
CA VAL A 407 2.73 17.08 -12.94
C VAL A 407 1.99 15.92 -13.57
N VAL A 408 1.64 14.91 -12.77
CA VAL A 408 0.84 13.77 -13.21
C VAL A 408 -0.59 13.99 -12.75
N THR A 409 -1.51 14.22 -13.67
CA THR A 409 -2.94 14.20 -13.38
C THR A 409 -3.41 12.75 -13.30
N SER A 410 -4.04 12.34 -12.22
CA SER A 410 -4.68 11.03 -12.17
C SER A 410 -5.93 11.06 -13.05
N LEU A 411 -5.98 10.24 -14.09
CA LEU A 411 -7.21 9.95 -14.83
C LEU A 411 -8.14 9.13 -13.92
N ALA A 412 -8.92 9.81 -13.11
CA ALA A 412 -10.06 9.21 -12.42
C ALA A 412 -11.32 9.58 -13.21
N LYS A 413 -11.74 8.67 -14.04
CA LYS A 413 -13.09 8.24 -14.43
C LYS A 413 -13.05 7.68 -15.85
N ALA A 414 -12.99 6.36 -15.95
CA ALA A 414 -13.58 5.69 -17.10
C ALA A 414 -15.10 5.96 -16.99
N ASP A 415 -15.63 6.59 -18.02
CA ASP A 415 -17.05 6.89 -18.18
C ASP A 415 -17.86 5.59 -18.12
N ARG A 416 -18.76 5.45 -17.14
CA ARG A 416 -19.60 4.26 -16.95
C ARG A 416 -20.85 4.26 -17.85
N THR A 417 -20.82 4.95 -18.98
CA THR A 417 -21.99 5.10 -19.86
C THR A 417 -21.88 4.45 -21.24
N ALA A 418 -21.15 3.35 -21.37
CA ALA A 418 -21.15 2.58 -22.63
C ALA A 418 -21.22 1.07 -22.38
N LEU A 419 -22.36 0.60 -21.85
CA LEU A 419 -22.79 -0.78 -22.08
C LEU A 419 -23.76 -0.78 -23.25
N PRO A 420 -23.54 -1.54 -24.33
CA PRO A 420 -24.53 -1.72 -25.39
C PRO A 420 -25.71 -2.49 -24.81
N LYS A 421 -26.91 -1.93 -24.98
CA LYS A 421 -28.17 -2.64 -24.74
C LYS A 421 -28.25 -3.79 -25.75
N SER A 422 -28.29 -5.01 -25.24
CA SER A 422 -28.66 -6.18 -26.03
C SER A 422 -30.10 -6.04 -26.55
N SER A 423 -30.25 -6.06 -27.83
CA SER A 423 -31.46 -6.42 -28.53
C SER A 423 -31.55 -7.94 -28.68
#